data_8f84a9dcab03ae1a5f307a179cb4a2a9
#
_entry.id   8f84a9dcab03ae1a5f307a179cb4a2a9
#
_cell.length_a   1.000
_cell.length_b   1.000
_cell.length_c   1.000
_cell.angle_alpha   90.00
_cell.angle_beta   90.00
_cell.angle_gamma   90.00
#
_symmetry.space_group_name_H-M   'P 1'
#
loop_
_entity.id
_entity.type
_entity.pdbx_description
1 polymer ?
#
loop_
_entity_poly.entity_id
_entity_poly.type
_entity_poly.pdbx_seq_one_letter_code
_entity_poly.pdbx_strand_id
1 'polypeptide(L)'
;ASTGGFTDCMLQNGAARVYAVDVGHDQLAEKLRNDARVCNAEGTDIRNITVDFTGGQVDFISIDVSFISLKLILPKAFELLKECGEASVLIKPQFEAGKKGIGKNGIVKDRKVHENVLKDITEFAVSLGFMPNALICSPIKGKIRDGML
;
A
#
# COMPACT_ATOMS: atom_id res chain seq x y z
N ALA A 1 -3.76 1.70 6.72
CA ALA A 1 -4.53 2.94 6.80
C ALA A 1 -3.80 4.00 7.64
N SER A 2 -3.06 3.55 8.69
CA SER A 2 -2.38 4.46 9.62
C SER A 2 -3.33 5.58 10.09
N THR A 3 -2.89 6.83 10.17
CA THR A 3 -3.73 7.97 10.57
C THR A 3 -4.82 8.32 9.55
N GLY A 4 -4.80 7.75 8.35
CA GLY A 4 -5.85 7.89 7.34
C GLY A 4 -5.58 8.92 6.26
N GLY A 5 -4.32 9.27 5.99
CA GLY A 5 -4.00 10.27 4.96
C GLY A 5 -4.56 9.92 3.58
N PHE A 6 -4.39 8.68 3.10
CA PHE A 6 -4.99 8.23 1.84
C PHE A 6 -6.50 8.12 1.92
N THR A 7 -7.05 7.68 3.05
CA THR A 7 -8.51 7.63 3.27
C THR A 7 -9.13 9.01 3.13
N ASP A 8 -8.57 10.01 3.81
CA ASP A 8 -9.01 11.41 3.73
C ASP A 8 -8.91 11.96 2.30
N CYS A 9 -7.78 11.69 1.62
CA CYS A 9 -7.57 12.09 0.23
C CYS A 9 -8.63 11.51 -0.71
N MET A 10 -8.92 10.22 -0.61
CA MET A 10 -9.94 9.57 -1.42
C MET A 10 -11.33 10.17 -1.18
N LEU A 11 -11.71 10.43 0.08
CA LEU A 11 -12.98 11.05 0.43
C LEU A 11 -13.12 12.48 -0.10
N GLN A 12 -12.05 13.27 -0.05
CA GLN A 12 -12.01 14.64 -0.61
C GLN A 12 -12.12 14.63 -2.14
N ASN A 13 -11.67 13.57 -2.79
CA ASN A 13 -11.78 13.39 -4.24
C ASN A 13 -13.04 12.62 -4.66
N GLY A 14 -14.03 12.50 -3.80
CA GLY A 14 -15.37 12.04 -4.15
C GLY A 14 -15.59 10.53 -4.00
N ALA A 15 -14.71 9.81 -3.29
CA ALA A 15 -14.97 8.40 -3.01
C ALA A 15 -16.27 8.26 -2.20
N ALA A 16 -17.19 7.43 -2.71
CA ALA A 16 -18.46 7.16 -2.05
C ALA A 16 -18.29 6.28 -0.80
N ARG A 17 -17.28 5.41 -0.79
CA ARG A 17 -16.94 4.54 0.34
C ARG A 17 -15.46 4.21 0.33
N VAL A 18 -14.87 4.14 1.52
CA VAL A 18 -13.46 3.77 1.71
C VAL A 18 -13.35 2.71 2.79
N TYR A 19 -12.67 1.62 2.49
CA TYR A 19 -12.33 0.56 3.44
C TYR A 19 -10.90 0.81 3.94
N ALA A 20 -10.77 1.26 5.18
CA ALA A 20 -9.49 1.59 5.81
C ALA A 20 -8.93 0.36 6.52
N VAL A 21 -8.18 -0.47 5.78
CA VAL A 21 -7.62 -1.72 6.29
C VAL A 21 -6.21 -1.49 6.85
N ASP A 22 -5.97 -1.93 8.07
CA ASP A 22 -4.66 -1.88 8.73
C ASP A 22 -4.52 -3.01 9.75
N VAL A 23 -3.32 -3.57 9.90
CA VAL A 23 -3.02 -4.54 10.96
C VAL A 23 -2.87 -3.89 12.34
N GLY A 24 -2.59 -2.60 12.39
CA GLY A 24 -2.52 -1.79 13.61
C GLY A 24 -3.90 -1.49 14.17
N HIS A 25 -3.93 -0.98 15.39
CA HIS A 25 -5.15 -0.61 16.11
C HIS A 25 -5.10 0.85 16.52
N ASP A 26 -6.25 1.49 16.60
CA ASP A 26 -6.45 2.84 17.14
C ASP A 26 -5.58 3.93 16.51
N GLN A 27 -5.22 3.77 15.24
CA GLN A 27 -4.40 4.74 14.51
C GLN A 27 -5.22 5.71 13.67
N LEU A 28 -6.36 5.24 13.13
CA LEU A 28 -7.19 6.04 12.24
C LEU A 28 -7.75 7.28 12.97
N ALA A 29 -7.56 8.45 12.39
CA ALA A 29 -8.02 9.70 12.96
C ALA A 29 -9.53 9.67 13.25
N GLU A 30 -9.95 10.22 14.40
CA GLU A 30 -11.32 10.18 14.89
C GLU A 30 -12.34 10.72 13.87
N LYS A 31 -11.99 11.80 13.17
CA LYS A 31 -12.85 12.36 12.11
C LYS A 31 -13.16 11.36 11.00
N LEU A 32 -12.21 10.50 10.65
CA LEU A 32 -12.38 9.48 9.62
C LEU A 32 -13.10 8.25 10.16
N ARG A 33 -12.83 7.89 11.40
CA ARG A 33 -13.51 6.78 12.09
C ARG A 33 -15.01 7.05 12.22
N ASN A 34 -15.40 8.32 12.37
CA ASN A 34 -16.80 8.77 12.50
C ASN A 34 -17.46 9.13 11.15
N ASP A 35 -16.74 9.09 10.02
CA ASP A 35 -17.33 9.36 8.70
C ASP A 35 -18.11 8.11 8.22
N ALA A 36 -19.40 8.27 7.95
CA ALA A 36 -20.28 7.19 7.52
C ALA A 36 -19.83 6.50 6.21
N ARG A 37 -18.97 7.15 5.42
CA ARG A 37 -18.39 6.59 4.19
C ARG A 37 -17.17 5.71 4.47
N VAL A 38 -16.63 5.69 5.69
CA VAL A 38 -15.45 4.93 6.05
C VAL A 38 -15.85 3.65 6.77
N CYS A 39 -15.41 2.53 6.24
CA CYS A 39 -15.42 1.25 6.93
C CYS A 39 -14.04 1.05 7.58
N ASN A 40 -13.94 1.24 8.88
CA ASN A 40 -12.71 1.00 9.63
C ASN A 40 -12.49 -0.50 9.82
N ALA A 41 -11.40 -1.04 9.28
CA ALA A 41 -10.96 -2.43 9.40
C ALA A 41 -9.56 -2.50 10.02
N GLU A 42 -9.33 -1.76 11.10
CA GLU A 42 -8.11 -1.90 11.92
C GLU A 42 -8.04 -3.28 12.58
N GLY A 43 -6.84 -3.74 12.89
CA GLY A 43 -6.59 -5.09 13.39
C GLY A 43 -6.78 -6.19 12.35
N THR A 44 -6.87 -5.82 11.07
CA THR A 44 -7.16 -6.75 9.99
C THR A 44 -6.03 -6.79 8.97
N ASP A 45 -5.57 -8.00 8.67
CA ASP A 45 -4.64 -8.22 7.57
C ASP A 45 -5.40 -8.19 6.24
N ILE A 46 -4.94 -7.39 5.28
CA ILE A 46 -5.55 -7.28 3.95
C ILE A 46 -5.71 -8.64 3.25
N ARG A 47 -4.82 -9.60 3.53
CA ARG A 47 -4.88 -10.95 2.96
C ARG A 47 -6.12 -11.73 3.37
N ASN A 48 -6.78 -11.32 4.47
CA ASN A 48 -8.01 -11.91 4.99
C ASN A 48 -9.28 -11.18 4.50
N ILE A 49 -9.13 -10.05 3.82
CA ILE A 49 -10.28 -9.32 3.24
C ILE A 49 -10.81 -10.10 2.04
N THR A 50 -12.12 -10.18 1.95
CA THR A 50 -12.81 -10.83 0.84
C THR A 50 -13.60 -9.81 0.01
N VAL A 51 -13.95 -10.19 -1.21
CA VAL A 51 -14.84 -9.37 -2.08
C VAL A 51 -16.20 -9.15 -1.42
N ASP A 52 -16.70 -10.12 -0.64
CA ASP A 52 -17.96 -9.97 0.10
C ASP A 52 -17.86 -8.91 1.20
N PHE A 53 -16.71 -8.82 1.88
CA PHE A 53 -16.49 -7.77 2.90
C PHE A 53 -16.59 -6.36 2.32
N THR A 54 -16.13 -6.18 1.09
CA THR A 54 -16.18 -4.89 0.40
C THR A 54 -17.51 -4.69 -0.36
N GLY A 55 -18.40 -5.68 -0.34
CA GLY A 55 -19.67 -5.62 -1.06
C GLY A 55 -19.52 -5.66 -2.57
N GLY A 56 -18.44 -6.23 -3.07
CA GLY A 56 -18.04 -6.29 -4.46
C GLY A 56 -16.59 -5.82 -4.67
N GLN A 57 -16.10 -5.96 -5.89
CA GLN A 57 -14.78 -5.43 -6.25
C GLN A 57 -14.78 -3.89 -6.21
N VAL A 58 -13.64 -3.31 -5.90
CA VAL A 58 -13.45 -1.86 -5.74
C VAL A 58 -12.84 -1.22 -6.99
N ASP A 59 -13.07 0.08 -7.16
CA ASP A 59 -12.57 0.84 -8.32
C ASP A 59 -11.11 1.25 -8.17
N PHE A 60 -10.65 1.46 -6.93
CA PHE A 60 -9.32 1.96 -6.63
C PHE A 60 -8.75 1.37 -5.34
N ILE A 61 -7.47 1.05 -5.33
CA ILE A 61 -6.73 0.62 -4.14
C ILE A 61 -5.47 1.47 -3.96
N SER A 62 -5.25 1.98 -2.75
CA SER A 62 -3.99 2.59 -2.34
C SER A 62 -3.24 1.66 -1.38
N ILE A 63 -1.97 1.36 -1.66
CA ILE A 63 -1.14 0.44 -0.88
C ILE A 63 0.09 1.17 -0.35
N ASP A 64 0.13 1.35 0.97
CA ASP A 64 1.26 1.85 1.73
C ASP A 64 1.49 0.94 2.95
N VAL A 65 2.25 -0.13 2.75
CA VAL A 65 2.55 -1.13 3.79
C VAL A 65 4.00 -1.04 4.24
N SER A 66 4.27 -1.51 5.46
CA SER A 66 5.61 -1.54 6.06
C SER A 66 5.90 -2.93 6.63
N PHE A 67 7.17 -3.33 6.62
CA PHE A 67 7.66 -4.60 7.18
C PHE A 67 7.11 -5.87 6.50
N ILE A 68 6.57 -5.74 5.30
CA ILE A 68 6.05 -6.82 4.48
C ILE A 68 6.36 -6.53 3.01
N SER A 69 6.62 -7.58 2.22
CA SER A 69 6.80 -7.43 0.78
C SER A 69 5.45 -7.25 0.07
N LEU A 70 5.44 -6.37 -0.93
CA LEU A 70 4.31 -6.17 -1.84
C LEU A 70 3.92 -7.46 -2.58
N LYS A 71 4.85 -8.38 -2.79
CA LYS A 71 4.56 -9.69 -3.39
C LYS A 71 3.53 -10.52 -2.62
N LEU A 72 3.39 -10.28 -1.31
CA LEU A 72 2.38 -10.93 -0.47
C LEU A 72 1.03 -10.21 -0.50
N ILE A 73 1.01 -8.96 -0.93
CA ILE A 73 -0.18 -8.09 -0.90
C ILE A 73 -0.83 -7.97 -2.28
N LEU A 74 -0.01 -7.83 -3.34
CA LEU A 74 -0.50 -7.59 -4.69
C LEU A 74 -1.48 -8.66 -5.22
N PRO A 75 -1.32 -9.97 -4.93
CA PRO A 75 -2.30 -10.96 -5.35
C PRO A 75 -3.71 -10.67 -4.79
N LYS A 76 -3.79 -10.26 -3.51
CA LYS A 76 -5.06 -9.89 -2.89
C LYS A 76 -5.61 -8.57 -3.45
N ALA A 77 -4.76 -7.60 -3.69
CA ALA A 77 -5.17 -6.35 -4.34
C ALA A 77 -5.76 -6.61 -5.74
N PHE A 78 -5.15 -7.51 -6.50
CA PHE A 78 -5.66 -7.90 -7.83
C PHE A 78 -7.04 -8.56 -7.75
N GLU A 79 -7.25 -9.44 -6.77
CA GLU A 79 -8.54 -10.10 -6.52
C GLU A 79 -9.65 -9.09 -6.19
N LEU A 80 -9.31 -8.06 -5.39
CA LEU A 80 -10.27 -7.06 -4.91
C LEU A 80 -10.58 -5.97 -5.93
N LEU A 81 -9.72 -5.74 -6.93
CA LEU A 81 -9.94 -4.72 -7.96
C LEU A 81 -10.93 -5.20 -9.03
N LYS A 82 -11.77 -4.27 -9.49
CA LYS A 82 -12.53 -4.44 -10.73
C LYS A 82 -11.59 -4.61 -11.94
N GLU A 83 -12.16 -5.14 -13.01
CA GLU A 83 -11.55 -5.09 -14.33
C GLU A 83 -11.25 -3.65 -14.71
N CYS A 84 -10.45 -3.04 -15.08
CA CYS A 84 -10.16 -1.59 -15.26
C CYS A 84 -10.04 -0.77 -13.95
N GLY A 85 -10.01 -1.41 -12.79
CA GLY A 85 -9.73 -0.72 -11.53
C GLY A 85 -8.25 -0.31 -11.45
N GLU A 86 -7.97 0.73 -10.68
CA GLU A 86 -6.62 1.30 -10.58
C GLU A 86 -5.99 1.05 -9.19
N ALA A 87 -4.67 0.91 -9.15
CA ALA A 87 -3.92 0.80 -7.91
C ALA A 87 -2.77 1.82 -7.84
N SER A 88 -2.67 2.50 -6.70
CA SER A 88 -1.49 3.30 -6.34
C SER A 88 -0.69 2.56 -5.28
N VAL A 89 0.57 2.21 -5.59
CA VAL A 89 1.38 1.34 -4.76
C VAL A 89 2.70 2.02 -4.40
N LEU A 90 2.95 2.20 -3.11
CA LEU A 90 4.23 2.72 -2.63
C LEU A 90 5.24 1.59 -2.48
N ILE A 91 6.24 1.56 -3.36
CA ILE A 91 7.34 0.60 -3.30
C ILE A 91 8.40 1.13 -2.33
N LYS A 92 8.68 0.35 -1.29
CA LYS A 92 9.68 0.69 -0.26
C LYS A 92 10.85 -0.29 -0.35
N PRO A 93 11.98 0.08 -0.97
CA PRO A 93 13.10 -0.84 -1.21
C PRO A 93 13.60 -1.55 0.05
N GLN A 94 13.54 -0.90 1.21
CA GLN A 94 13.97 -1.47 2.49
C GLN A 94 13.15 -2.68 2.94
N PHE A 95 11.93 -2.87 2.44
CA PHE A 95 11.10 -4.04 2.75
C PHE A 95 11.10 -5.10 1.64
N GLU A 96 11.71 -4.77 0.50
CA GLU A 96 11.75 -5.64 -0.68
C GLU A 96 13.13 -6.27 -0.93
N ALA A 97 14.22 -5.54 -0.61
CA ALA A 97 15.59 -5.91 -0.98
C ALA A 97 16.17 -7.14 -0.24
N GLY A 98 15.44 -7.72 0.72
CA GLY A 98 15.93 -8.80 1.56
C GLY A 98 17.12 -8.39 2.45
N LYS A 99 17.56 -9.28 3.33
CA LYS A 99 18.61 -8.98 4.34
C LYS A 99 19.96 -8.54 3.75
N LYS A 100 20.30 -8.98 2.53
CA LYS A 100 21.59 -8.65 1.88
C LYS A 100 21.64 -7.26 1.23
N GLY A 101 20.48 -6.65 0.93
CA GLY A 101 20.40 -5.33 0.30
C GLY A 101 20.25 -4.16 1.28
N ILE A 102 20.10 -4.45 2.57
CA ILE A 102 19.80 -3.46 3.59
C ILE A 102 21.09 -3.10 4.35
N GLY A 103 21.47 -1.81 4.36
CA GLY A 103 22.59 -1.29 5.14
C GLY A 103 22.34 -1.34 6.67
N LYS A 104 23.40 -1.04 7.48
CA LYS A 104 23.38 -1.12 8.95
C LYS A 104 22.19 -0.39 9.64
N ASN A 105 21.55 0.57 8.95
CA ASN A 105 20.47 1.39 9.50
C ASN A 105 19.12 1.14 8.80
N GLY A 106 18.93 -0.01 8.15
CA GLY A 106 17.67 -0.29 7.44
C GLY A 106 17.50 0.50 6.14
N ILE A 107 18.55 1.20 5.68
CA ILE A 107 18.49 2.08 4.49
C ILE A 107 19.13 1.37 3.31
N VAL A 108 18.42 1.33 2.21
CA VAL A 108 18.98 0.95 0.91
C VAL A 108 19.56 2.19 0.25
N LYS A 109 20.88 2.30 0.19
CA LYS A 109 21.60 3.43 -0.44
C LYS A 109 22.08 3.13 -1.86
N ASP A 110 22.18 1.86 -2.20
CA ASP A 110 22.69 1.43 -3.50
C ASP A 110 21.61 1.60 -4.57
N ARG A 111 21.92 2.43 -5.56
CA ARG A 111 21.03 2.69 -6.70
C ARG A 111 20.67 1.41 -7.47
N LYS A 112 21.61 0.47 -7.62
CA LYS A 112 21.35 -0.81 -8.29
C LYS A 112 20.34 -1.65 -7.53
N VAL A 113 20.37 -1.61 -6.20
CA VAL A 113 19.38 -2.30 -5.37
C VAL A 113 17.99 -1.69 -5.56
N HIS A 114 17.90 -0.35 -5.62
CA HIS A 114 16.62 0.32 -5.93
C HIS A 114 16.09 -0.10 -7.30
N GLU A 115 16.92 -0.03 -8.33
CA GLU A 115 16.55 -0.42 -9.70
C GLU A 115 16.08 -1.87 -9.79
N ASN A 116 16.79 -2.79 -9.11
CA ASN A 116 16.42 -4.19 -9.07
C ASN A 116 15.09 -4.42 -8.35
N VAL A 117 14.85 -3.74 -7.23
CA VAL A 117 13.58 -3.83 -6.50
C VAL A 117 12.44 -3.32 -7.36
N LEU A 118 12.59 -2.17 -8.00
CA LEU A 118 11.56 -1.61 -8.86
C LEU A 118 11.22 -2.56 -10.01
N LYS A 119 12.26 -3.10 -10.67
CA LYS A 119 12.10 -4.08 -11.74
C LYS A 119 11.36 -5.34 -11.24
N ASP A 120 11.81 -5.91 -10.13
CA ASP A 120 11.28 -7.16 -9.56
C ASP A 120 9.81 -7.02 -9.14
N ILE A 121 9.43 -5.90 -8.51
CA ILE A 121 8.02 -5.65 -8.13
C ILE A 121 7.15 -5.36 -9.36
N THR A 122 7.67 -4.62 -10.34
CA THR A 122 6.94 -4.34 -11.58
C THR A 122 6.70 -5.61 -12.38
N GLU A 123 7.72 -6.45 -12.57
CA GLU A 123 7.61 -7.74 -13.27
C GLU A 123 6.63 -8.68 -12.55
N PHE A 124 6.67 -8.70 -11.22
CA PHE A 124 5.72 -9.47 -10.43
C PHE A 124 4.29 -8.98 -10.60
N ALA A 125 4.05 -7.66 -10.56
CA ALA A 125 2.74 -7.07 -10.79
C ALA A 125 2.20 -7.43 -12.20
N VAL A 126 3.04 -7.34 -13.23
CA VAL A 126 2.69 -7.74 -14.60
C VAL A 126 2.32 -9.23 -14.66
N SER A 127 3.03 -10.10 -13.95
CA SER A 127 2.74 -11.52 -13.92
C SER A 127 1.38 -11.85 -13.29
N LEU A 128 0.85 -10.96 -12.45
CA LEU A 128 -0.50 -11.06 -11.87
C LEU A 128 -1.60 -10.51 -12.79
N GLY A 129 -1.24 -9.78 -13.84
CA GLY A 129 -2.19 -9.15 -14.77
C GLY A 129 -2.33 -7.64 -14.61
N PHE A 130 -1.58 -6.99 -13.70
CA PHE A 130 -1.54 -5.54 -13.66
C PHE A 130 -0.83 -4.96 -14.91
N MET A 131 -1.28 -3.80 -15.34
CA MET A 131 -0.63 -3.02 -16.38
C MET A 131 -0.03 -1.75 -15.75
N PRO A 132 1.27 -1.73 -15.40
CA PRO A 132 1.91 -0.55 -14.84
C PRO A 132 1.83 0.63 -15.81
N ASN A 133 1.21 1.71 -15.39
CA ASN A 133 0.99 2.91 -16.20
C ASN A 133 2.09 3.95 -16.00
N ALA A 134 2.52 4.16 -14.75
CA ALA A 134 3.56 5.12 -14.42
C ALA A 134 4.38 4.67 -13.21
N LEU A 135 5.64 5.07 -13.18
CA LEU A 135 6.52 4.94 -12.03
C LEU A 135 7.09 6.33 -11.72
N ILE A 136 6.77 6.86 -10.56
CA ILE A 136 7.22 8.19 -10.11
C ILE A 136 7.93 8.10 -8.76
N CYS A 137 8.87 9.01 -8.53
CA CYS A 137 9.45 9.16 -7.20
C CYS A 137 8.42 9.76 -6.24
N SER A 138 8.32 9.21 -5.02
CA SER A 138 7.48 9.81 -4.00
C SER A 138 7.91 11.27 -3.73
N PRO A 139 6.99 12.23 -3.77
CA PRO A 139 7.30 13.62 -3.40
C PRO A 139 7.60 13.77 -1.91
N ILE A 140 7.14 12.83 -1.10
CA ILE A 140 7.35 12.78 0.34
C ILE A 140 8.46 11.77 0.63
N LYS A 141 9.57 12.26 1.16
CA LYS A 141 10.64 11.40 1.67
C LYS A 141 10.26 10.86 3.05
N GLY A 142 10.53 9.59 3.30
CA GLY A 142 10.36 9.02 4.63
C GLY A 142 11.14 9.82 5.68
N LYS A 143 10.55 10.04 6.85
CA LYS A 143 11.28 10.66 7.97
C LYS A 143 12.34 9.69 8.47
N ILE A 144 13.58 10.17 8.58
CA ILE A 144 14.60 9.51 9.38
C ILE A 144 14.13 9.65 10.83
N ARG A 145 13.63 8.57 11.42
CA ARG A 145 13.52 8.48 12.88
C ARG A 145 14.79 7.79 13.36
N ASP A 146 15.65 8.52 14.07
CA ASP A 146 16.84 8.01 14.78
C ASP A 146 17.60 6.91 14.01
N GLY A 147 18.02 7.21 12.77
CA GLY A 147 18.81 6.29 11.95
C GLY A 147 18.02 5.28 11.12
N MET A 148 16.70 5.32 11.09
CA MET A 148 15.87 4.59 10.13
C MET A 148 15.33 5.53 9.03
N LEU A 149 15.58 5.20 7.80
CA LEU A 149 14.86 5.70 6.62
C LEU A 149 13.77 4.73 6.25
#